data_b384d1f7cf12f64b2e93c7ef3dfbdcbe
#
_entry.id   b384d1f7cf12f64b2e93c7ef3dfbdcbe
#
_cell.length_a   1.000
_cell.length_b   1.000
_cell.length_c   1.000
_cell.angle_alpha   90.00
_cell.angle_beta   90.00
_cell.angle_gamma   90.00
#
_symmetry.space_group_name_H-M   'P 1'
#
loop_
_entity.id
_entity.type
_entity.pdbx_description
1 polymer ?
#
loop_
_entity_poly.entity_id
_entity_poly.type
_entity_poly.pdbx_seq_one_letter_code
_entity_poly.pdbx_strand_id
1 'polypeptide(L)'
;MTKIVIVGGVAGGASAAARARRLSESAEIIMFERGEFVSFANCGLPYHIGGEIQDRSKLLLQTPESFLARFNVDVRVMSQVVSINRQTKTVTVKNLIDNNEYNESYDFLLLSPGAAPIVPPIPGIENPLTHSLRNIPDMDRIIRTIEMNKPEHATVVGGGFIGLEMMEAFHQRGIKTTLIEQANQVMTSVDKEMAGFIHEEIRNQGIDLRLGVALESVQHIPNDHISTLESGEDEAHQHLNGELDLTLNNGDTIRTDILIYAVGDAIEERDFITGFQTLVPLAGPANRQGRMAADNMLGRSETYRGTQGTAICKVFDLAVASTGQNEKQLQRDGIDYEKVYVHTASHASYYPGAETVSFKMLFDPESGNIFGAQAVGKDGVDKRIDVMAV
;
A
#
# COMPACT_ATOMS: atom_id res chain seq x y z
N MET A 1 20.19 20.34 25.11
CA MET A 1 19.07 20.39 24.15
C MET A 1 18.91 18.99 23.61
N THR A 2 17.74 18.39 23.74
CA THR A 2 17.52 17.02 23.29
C THR A 2 17.49 16.96 21.76
N LYS A 3 18.26 16.04 21.17
CA LYS A 3 18.35 15.84 19.73
C LYS A 3 17.68 14.53 19.32
N ILE A 4 16.68 14.62 18.46
CA ILE A 4 15.89 13.50 17.96
C ILE A 4 16.17 13.35 16.47
N VAL A 5 16.66 12.17 16.08
CA VAL A 5 16.84 11.81 14.69
C VAL A 5 15.76 10.80 14.28
N ILE A 6 15.11 11.06 13.16
CA ILE A 6 14.04 10.23 12.60
C ILE A 6 14.47 9.74 11.21
N VAL A 7 14.41 8.44 10.98
CA VAL A 7 14.72 7.81 9.69
C VAL A 7 13.44 7.37 9.01
N GLY A 8 13.12 7.98 7.87
CA GLY A 8 11.88 7.79 7.10
C GLY A 8 10.83 8.87 7.42
N GLY A 9 10.35 9.52 6.37
CA GLY A 9 9.54 10.75 6.45
C GLY A 9 8.08 10.58 6.04
N VAL A 10 7.53 9.38 5.98
CA VAL A 10 6.13 9.18 5.57
C VAL A 10 5.23 9.03 6.81
N ALA A 11 4.49 7.93 6.98
CA ALA A 11 3.44 7.84 8.00
C ALA A 11 3.98 7.94 9.44
N GLY A 12 4.79 6.97 9.86
CA GLY A 12 5.28 6.88 11.26
C GLY A 12 6.22 8.02 11.62
N GLY A 13 7.22 8.30 10.76
CA GLY A 13 8.22 9.34 11.02
C GLY A 13 7.62 10.74 11.02
N ALA A 14 6.78 11.07 10.04
CA ALA A 14 6.08 12.35 9.97
C ALA A 14 5.19 12.60 11.21
N SER A 15 4.45 11.57 11.64
CA SER A 15 3.63 11.63 12.85
C SER A 15 4.46 11.78 14.12
N ALA A 16 5.60 11.08 14.20
CA ALA A 16 6.52 11.19 15.33
C ALA A 16 7.14 12.60 15.42
N ALA A 17 7.61 13.14 14.29
CA ALA A 17 8.19 14.48 14.22
C ALA A 17 7.22 15.56 14.72
N ALA A 18 5.99 15.54 14.18
CA ALA A 18 4.95 16.48 14.61
C ALA A 18 4.55 16.30 16.08
N ARG A 19 4.53 15.04 16.58
CA ARG A 19 4.23 14.75 17.98
C ARG A 19 5.36 15.21 18.90
N ALA A 20 6.60 14.91 18.57
CA ALA A 20 7.77 15.31 19.35
C ALA A 20 7.84 16.84 19.51
N ARG A 21 7.59 17.59 18.46
CA ARG A 21 7.54 19.07 18.53
C ARG A 21 6.45 19.58 19.48
N ARG A 22 5.26 18.97 19.46
CA ARG A 22 4.18 19.36 20.41
C ARG A 22 4.51 19.07 21.86
N LEU A 23 5.42 18.13 22.12
CA LEU A 23 5.87 17.79 23.48
C LEU A 23 7.08 18.59 23.94
N SER A 24 7.91 19.07 23.00
CA SER A 24 9.12 19.82 23.28
C SER A 24 9.36 20.88 22.21
N GLU A 25 9.20 22.15 22.57
CA GLU A 25 9.51 23.27 21.67
C GLU A 25 11.01 23.43 21.44
N SER A 26 11.84 23.03 22.43
CA SER A 26 13.29 23.20 22.41
C SER A 26 14.07 22.04 21.80
N ALA A 27 13.43 20.88 21.53
CA ALA A 27 14.14 19.75 20.92
C ALA A 27 14.63 20.08 19.51
N GLU A 28 15.85 19.68 19.17
CA GLU A 28 16.35 19.61 17.79
C GLU A 28 15.79 18.35 17.15
N ILE A 29 15.05 18.47 16.05
CA ILE A 29 14.42 17.35 15.36
C ILE A 29 14.90 17.35 13.92
N ILE A 30 15.59 16.26 13.54
CA ILE A 30 16.07 16.04 12.18
C ILE A 30 15.38 14.80 11.63
N MET A 31 14.86 14.88 10.40
CA MET A 31 14.22 13.77 9.72
C MET A 31 14.91 13.50 8.40
N PHE A 32 15.41 12.28 8.21
CA PHE A 32 16.04 11.81 6.97
C PHE A 32 15.06 11.02 6.14
N GLU A 33 14.91 11.41 4.88
CA GLU A 33 14.13 10.68 3.88
C GLU A 33 15.02 10.37 2.67
N ARG A 34 15.03 9.09 2.28
CA ARG A 34 15.82 8.63 1.13
C ARG A 34 15.28 9.17 -0.20
N GLY A 35 13.95 9.27 -0.34
CA GLY A 35 13.29 9.80 -1.52
C GLY A 35 13.27 11.33 -1.56
N GLU A 36 12.74 11.86 -2.66
CA GLU A 36 12.52 13.31 -2.83
C GLU A 36 11.33 13.83 -2.05
N PHE A 37 10.37 12.96 -1.74
CA PHE A 37 9.07 13.34 -1.19
C PHE A 37 8.90 12.81 0.23
N VAL A 38 8.45 13.69 1.11
CA VAL A 38 8.12 13.40 2.49
C VAL A 38 6.61 13.53 2.69
N SER A 39 6.03 12.70 3.57
CA SER A 39 4.61 12.83 3.98
C SER A 39 3.62 12.93 2.79
N PHE A 40 3.67 11.98 1.89
CA PHE A 40 2.75 11.90 0.76
C PHE A 40 1.64 10.85 0.99
N ALA A 41 0.53 10.98 0.24
CA ALA A 41 -0.63 10.11 0.32
C ALA A 41 -0.43 8.85 -0.53
N ASN A 42 0.17 7.79 0.03
CA ASN A 42 0.40 6.52 -0.69
C ASN A 42 -0.89 5.94 -1.27
N CYS A 43 -1.98 5.94 -0.50
CA CYS A 43 -3.27 5.42 -0.94
C CYS A 43 -3.92 6.26 -2.07
N GLY A 44 -3.42 7.48 -2.33
CA GLY A 44 -3.89 8.34 -3.41
C GLY A 44 -3.25 8.05 -4.77
N LEU A 45 -2.15 7.30 -4.80
CA LEU A 45 -1.37 7.08 -6.02
C LEU A 45 -2.18 6.37 -7.12
N PRO A 46 -2.88 5.25 -6.85
CA PRO A 46 -3.71 4.58 -7.86
C PRO A 46 -4.83 5.50 -8.38
N TYR A 47 -5.47 6.26 -7.50
CA TYR A 47 -6.56 7.18 -7.87
C TYR A 47 -6.08 8.35 -8.73
N HIS A 48 -4.84 8.79 -8.56
CA HIS A 48 -4.24 9.77 -9.47
C HIS A 48 -3.90 9.13 -10.82
N ILE A 49 -3.38 7.91 -10.83
CA ILE A 49 -3.16 7.14 -12.07
C ILE A 49 -4.49 6.94 -12.79
N GLY A 50 -5.57 6.59 -12.10
CA GLY A 50 -6.92 6.42 -12.68
C GLY A 50 -7.58 7.73 -13.16
N GLY A 51 -7.10 8.90 -12.67
CA GLY A 51 -7.64 10.22 -13.02
C GLY A 51 -8.72 10.75 -12.08
N GLU A 52 -9.08 10.03 -11.01
CA GLU A 52 -10.01 10.53 -9.97
C GLU A 52 -9.39 11.72 -9.20
N ILE A 53 -8.13 11.61 -8.81
CA ILE A 53 -7.36 12.71 -8.25
C ILE A 53 -6.62 13.39 -9.39
N GLN A 54 -7.15 14.48 -9.90
CA GLN A 54 -6.56 15.18 -11.07
C GLN A 54 -5.30 15.98 -10.72
N ASP A 55 -5.26 16.55 -9.53
CA ASP A 55 -4.15 17.43 -9.10
C ASP A 55 -3.13 16.63 -8.29
N ARG A 56 -1.95 16.37 -8.91
CA ARG A 56 -0.82 15.67 -8.30
C ARG A 56 -0.36 16.32 -6.98
N SER A 57 -0.49 17.63 -6.86
CA SER A 57 -0.04 18.34 -5.66
C SER A 57 -0.82 17.96 -4.40
N LYS A 58 -2.05 17.48 -4.55
CA LYS A 58 -2.88 17.00 -3.43
C LYS A 58 -2.33 15.73 -2.78
N LEU A 59 -1.47 15.00 -3.48
CA LEU A 59 -0.79 13.84 -2.92
C LEU A 59 0.37 14.23 -1.99
N LEU A 60 0.92 15.43 -2.13
CA LEU A 60 2.03 15.94 -1.33
C LEU A 60 1.48 16.63 -0.08
N LEU A 61 1.27 15.87 1.00
CA LEU A 61 0.63 16.36 2.22
C LEU A 61 1.48 17.38 2.96
N GLN A 62 2.79 17.20 2.96
CA GLN A 62 3.77 18.12 3.55
C GLN A 62 5.04 18.13 2.67
N THR A 63 5.76 19.27 2.72
CA THR A 63 7.08 19.43 2.13
C THR A 63 8.11 19.69 3.23
N PRO A 64 9.44 19.60 2.97
CA PRO A 64 10.47 20.00 3.91
C PRO A 64 10.26 21.41 4.48
N GLU A 65 9.90 22.37 3.62
CA GLU A 65 9.64 23.75 4.00
C GLU A 65 8.43 23.88 4.91
N SER A 66 7.36 23.13 4.63
CA SER A 66 6.17 23.12 5.47
C SER A 66 6.40 22.48 6.84
N PHE A 67 7.24 21.44 6.90
CA PHE A 67 7.69 20.85 8.17
C PHE A 67 8.52 21.84 8.99
N LEU A 68 9.44 22.55 8.33
CA LEU A 68 10.23 23.56 8.99
C LEU A 68 9.35 24.70 9.54
N ALA A 69 8.47 25.24 8.70
CA ALA A 69 7.61 26.38 9.07
C ALA A 69 6.60 26.06 10.17
N ARG A 70 5.99 24.85 10.15
CA ARG A 70 4.92 24.47 11.08
C ARG A 70 5.42 23.81 12.34
N PHE A 71 6.50 23.05 12.23
CA PHE A 71 6.96 22.17 13.30
C PHE A 71 8.44 22.40 13.66
N ASN A 72 9.13 23.32 13.00
CA ASN A 72 10.58 23.54 13.21
C ASN A 72 11.36 22.20 13.17
N VAL A 73 11.07 21.35 12.16
CA VAL A 73 11.74 20.08 11.89
C VAL A 73 12.64 20.25 10.69
N ASP A 74 13.92 19.91 10.85
CA ASP A 74 14.89 19.86 9.73
C ASP A 74 14.69 18.57 8.95
N VAL A 75 14.06 18.67 7.79
CA VAL A 75 13.81 17.53 6.90
C VAL A 75 14.85 17.51 5.79
N ARG A 76 15.62 16.43 5.74
CA ARG A 76 16.66 16.22 4.73
C ARG A 76 16.23 15.09 3.82
N VAL A 77 15.69 15.44 2.66
CA VAL A 77 15.35 14.51 1.57
C VAL A 77 16.60 14.09 0.80
N MET A 78 16.51 13.09 -0.06
CA MET A 78 17.64 12.49 -0.79
C MET A 78 18.81 12.14 0.13
N SER A 79 18.50 11.73 1.38
CA SER A 79 19.45 11.49 2.45
C SER A 79 19.19 10.13 3.08
N GLN A 80 20.04 9.17 2.75
CA GLN A 80 19.92 7.79 3.21
C GLN A 80 20.79 7.52 4.45
N VAL A 81 20.17 7.09 5.53
CA VAL A 81 20.91 6.54 6.68
C VAL A 81 21.42 5.16 6.30
N VAL A 82 22.73 4.99 6.24
CA VAL A 82 23.40 3.75 5.80
C VAL A 82 23.93 2.91 6.96
N SER A 83 24.20 3.52 8.11
CA SER A 83 24.63 2.79 9.30
C SER A 83 24.26 3.51 10.59
N ILE A 84 24.24 2.74 11.69
CA ILE A 84 23.92 3.22 13.04
C ILE A 84 25.01 2.76 13.99
N ASN A 85 25.67 3.70 14.66
CA ASN A 85 26.58 3.41 15.77
C ASN A 85 25.87 3.71 17.12
N ARG A 86 25.44 2.65 17.80
CA ARG A 86 24.72 2.77 19.08
C ARG A 86 25.62 3.20 20.24
N GLN A 87 26.92 2.95 20.17
CA GLN A 87 27.87 3.30 21.24
C GLN A 87 28.15 4.80 21.24
N THR A 88 28.40 5.38 20.07
CA THR A 88 28.64 6.81 19.93
C THR A 88 27.35 7.62 19.72
N LYS A 89 26.20 6.93 19.60
CA LYS A 89 24.91 7.54 19.26
C LYS A 89 24.99 8.41 18.03
N THR A 90 25.47 7.84 16.91
CA THR A 90 25.57 8.52 15.62
C THR A 90 24.96 7.66 14.53
N VAL A 91 24.42 8.30 13.51
CA VAL A 91 24.05 7.67 12.23
C VAL A 91 24.97 8.18 11.14
N THR A 92 25.36 7.31 10.20
CA THR A 92 26.03 7.73 8.98
C THR A 92 24.98 7.99 7.91
N VAL A 93 25.00 9.17 7.34
CA VAL A 93 24.05 9.63 6.33
C VAL A 93 24.78 9.81 5.01
N LYS A 94 24.25 9.19 3.96
CA LYS A 94 24.71 9.37 2.58
C LYS A 94 23.75 10.32 1.87
N ASN A 95 24.26 11.45 1.40
CA ASN A 95 23.54 12.34 0.50
C ASN A 95 23.53 11.71 -0.90
N LEU A 96 22.35 11.46 -1.46
CA LEU A 96 22.18 10.77 -2.75
C LEU A 96 22.36 11.70 -3.96
N ILE A 97 22.49 13.02 -3.75
CA ILE A 97 22.72 13.98 -4.83
C ILE A 97 24.22 14.05 -5.17
N ASP A 98 25.07 14.17 -4.14
CA ASP A 98 26.52 14.36 -4.30
C ASP A 98 27.35 13.13 -3.83
N ASN A 99 26.69 12.09 -3.33
CA ASN A 99 27.28 10.87 -2.77
C ASN A 99 28.18 11.09 -1.54
N ASN A 100 28.17 12.26 -0.91
CA ASN A 100 28.93 12.54 0.30
C ASN A 100 28.32 11.83 1.51
N GLU A 101 29.19 11.33 2.40
CA GLU A 101 28.79 10.74 3.67
C GLU A 101 29.21 11.63 4.83
N TYR A 102 28.32 11.74 5.83
CA TYR A 102 28.61 12.44 7.09
C TYR A 102 27.93 11.75 8.26
N ASN A 103 28.39 12.08 9.47
CA ASN A 103 27.81 11.55 10.69
C ASN A 103 26.89 12.59 11.34
N GLU A 104 25.71 12.14 11.81
CA GLU A 104 24.77 12.91 12.58
C GLU A 104 24.57 12.28 13.96
N SER A 105 24.73 13.06 15.03
CA SER A 105 24.55 12.58 16.40
C SER A 105 23.08 12.62 16.82
N TYR A 106 22.70 11.81 17.81
CA TYR A 106 21.37 11.79 18.38
C TYR A 106 21.38 11.47 19.87
N ASP A 107 20.39 12.00 20.59
CA ASP A 107 20.03 11.49 21.92
C ASP A 107 19.02 10.34 21.79
N PHE A 108 18.04 10.51 20.88
CA PHE A 108 17.03 9.52 20.53
C PHE A 108 16.99 9.29 19.02
N LEU A 109 16.86 8.03 18.62
CA LEU A 109 16.74 7.60 17.23
C LEU A 109 15.42 6.86 17.04
N LEU A 110 14.61 7.32 16.10
CA LEU A 110 13.41 6.65 15.64
C LEU A 110 13.62 6.08 14.24
N LEU A 111 13.30 4.81 14.06
CA LEU A 111 13.39 4.12 12.78
C LEU A 111 11.98 3.89 12.21
N SER A 112 11.70 4.48 11.08
CA SER A 112 10.45 4.33 10.32
C SER A 112 10.76 4.19 8.81
N PRO A 113 11.65 3.24 8.42
CA PRO A 113 12.20 3.17 7.06
C PRO A 113 11.17 2.73 6.01
N GLY A 114 10.01 2.26 6.44
CA GLY A 114 9.01 1.63 5.58
C GLY A 114 9.50 0.30 5.02
N ALA A 115 8.90 -0.14 3.91
CA ALA A 115 9.29 -1.34 3.19
C ALA A 115 9.67 -1.01 1.74
N ALA A 116 10.28 -1.92 1.02
CA ALA A 116 10.48 -1.86 -0.42
C ALA A 116 9.65 -2.96 -1.09
N PRO A 117 9.07 -2.73 -2.27
CA PRO A 117 8.44 -3.80 -3.03
C PRO A 117 9.43 -4.94 -3.25
N ILE A 118 8.98 -6.16 -3.06
CA ILE A 118 9.78 -7.32 -3.44
C ILE A 118 9.69 -7.43 -4.95
N VAL A 119 10.84 -7.45 -5.62
CA VAL A 119 10.90 -7.83 -7.03
C VAL A 119 10.88 -9.35 -7.08
N PRO A 120 9.82 -9.99 -7.61
CA PRO A 120 9.78 -11.43 -7.67
C PRO A 120 10.87 -11.95 -8.61
N PRO A 121 11.50 -13.10 -8.32
CA PRO A 121 12.56 -13.67 -9.16
C PRO A 121 11.99 -14.35 -10.41
N ILE A 122 11.26 -13.58 -11.20
CA ILE A 122 10.61 -14.01 -12.43
C ILE A 122 11.49 -13.57 -13.61
N PRO A 123 11.93 -14.47 -14.48
CA PRO A 123 12.71 -14.11 -15.66
C PRO A 123 12.04 -13.01 -16.49
N GLY A 124 12.76 -11.95 -16.80
CA GLY A 124 12.29 -10.82 -17.61
C GLY A 124 11.42 -9.80 -16.89
N ILE A 125 11.19 -9.93 -15.57
CA ILE A 125 10.39 -8.97 -14.78
C ILE A 125 11.03 -7.57 -14.74
N GLU A 126 12.35 -7.49 -14.82
CA GLU A 126 13.09 -6.24 -14.93
C GLU A 126 13.05 -5.71 -16.37
N ASN A 127 11.91 -5.15 -16.75
CA ASN A 127 11.65 -4.59 -18.07
C ASN A 127 11.10 -3.17 -17.92
N PRO A 128 11.42 -2.23 -18.83
CA PRO A 128 10.90 -0.86 -18.77
C PRO A 128 9.37 -0.73 -18.79
N LEU A 129 8.65 -1.72 -19.33
CA LEU A 129 7.18 -1.79 -19.33
C LEU A 129 6.60 -2.47 -18.08
N THR A 130 7.46 -2.93 -17.17
CA THR A 130 7.07 -3.57 -15.91
C THR A 130 7.28 -2.61 -14.76
N HIS A 131 6.25 -2.40 -13.98
CA HIS A 131 6.26 -1.43 -12.89
C HIS A 131 5.75 -2.03 -11.57
N SER A 132 6.16 -1.41 -10.47
CA SER A 132 5.51 -1.51 -9.16
C SER A 132 5.05 -0.14 -8.73
N LEU A 133 4.09 -0.07 -7.81
CA LEU A 133 3.59 1.20 -7.29
C LEU A 133 3.81 1.28 -5.78
N ARG A 134 4.68 2.21 -5.37
CA ARG A 134 4.95 2.47 -3.96
C ARG A 134 5.05 3.95 -3.60
N ASN A 135 5.61 4.77 -4.47
CA ASN A 135 5.93 6.16 -4.19
C ASN A 135 5.56 7.07 -5.38
N ILE A 136 5.77 8.37 -5.21
CA ILE A 136 5.49 9.37 -6.25
C ILE A 136 6.29 9.11 -7.53
N PRO A 137 7.61 8.84 -7.52
CA PRO A 137 8.34 8.50 -8.73
C PRO A 137 7.82 7.27 -9.47
N ASP A 138 7.33 6.24 -8.75
CA ASP A 138 6.74 5.06 -9.39
C ASP A 138 5.46 5.45 -10.14
N MET A 139 4.59 6.21 -9.49
CA MET A 139 3.38 6.75 -10.08
C MET A 139 3.67 7.58 -11.34
N ASP A 140 4.64 8.48 -11.26
CA ASP A 140 5.04 9.33 -12.39
C ASP A 140 5.57 8.49 -13.57
N ARG A 141 6.33 7.39 -13.30
CA ARG A 141 6.78 6.45 -14.34
C ARG A 141 5.63 5.72 -15.00
N ILE A 142 4.66 5.22 -14.22
CA ILE A 142 3.47 4.55 -14.77
C ILE A 142 2.68 5.50 -15.65
N ILE A 143 2.41 6.72 -15.19
CA ILE A 143 1.69 7.74 -15.97
C ILE A 143 2.43 8.05 -17.26
N ARG A 144 3.75 8.24 -17.20
CA ARG A 144 4.57 8.47 -18.40
C ARG A 144 4.45 7.32 -19.40
N THR A 145 4.54 6.06 -18.92
CA THR A 145 4.36 4.89 -19.78
C THR A 145 2.98 4.88 -20.45
N ILE A 146 1.92 5.20 -19.70
CA ILE A 146 0.56 5.28 -20.26
C ILE A 146 0.45 6.38 -21.31
N GLU A 147 0.99 7.55 -21.05
CA GLU A 147 0.89 8.72 -21.95
C GLU A 147 1.69 8.53 -23.25
N MET A 148 2.88 7.95 -23.14
CA MET A 148 3.78 7.73 -24.28
C MET A 148 3.34 6.55 -25.14
N ASN A 149 3.04 5.41 -24.51
CA ASN A 149 2.79 4.17 -25.23
C ASN A 149 1.31 3.96 -25.57
N LYS A 150 0.39 4.67 -24.90
CA LYS A 150 -1.06 4.54 -25.07
C LYS A 150 -1.51 3.09 -25.05
N PRO A 151 -1.22 2.35 -23.97
CA PRO A 151 -1.49 0.92 -23.91
C PRO A 151 -2.97 0.62 -24.15
N GLU A 152 -3.24 -0.40 -24.95
CA GLU A 152 -4.60 -0.95 -25.14
C GLU A 152 -4.92 -2.04 -24.12
N HIS A 153 -3.88 -2.72 -23.61
CA HIS A 153 -4.01 -3.79 -22.62
C HIS A 153 -3.00 -3.66 -21.49
N ALA A 154 -3.50 -3.74 -20.26
CA ALA A 154 -2.70 -3.77 -19.04
C ALA A 154 -2.90 -5.08 -18.29
N THR A 155 -1.83 -5.63 -17.75
CA THR A 155 -1.90 -6.78 -16.85
C THR A 155 -1.43 -6.40 -15.46
N VAL A 156 -2.20 -6.79 -14.45
CA VAL A 156 -1.87 -6.62 -13.03
C VAL A 156 -1.65 -7.98 -12.39
N VAL A 157 -0.52 -8.17 -11.70
CA VAL A 157 -0.18 -9.39 -10.98
C VAL A 157 -0.25 -9.13 -9.48
N GLY A 158 -1.15 -9.85 -8.80
CA GLY A 158 -1.46 -9.73 -7.39
C GLY A 158 -2.82 -9.11 -7.14
N GLY A 159 -3.71 -9.86 -6.50
CA GLY A 159 -5.10 -9.47 -6.17
C GLY A 159 -5.25 -8.86 -4.76
N GLY A 160 -4.20 -8.24 -4.21
CA GLY A 160 -4.25 -7.46 -2.97
C GLY A 160 -4.81 -6.05 -3.21
N PHE A 161 -4.78 -5.19 -2.18
CA PHE A 161 -5.29 -3.81 -2.24
C PHE A 161 -4.73 -3.02 -3.43
N ILE A 162 -3.40 -2.94 -3.55
CA ILE A 162 -2.74 -2.18 -4.63
C ILE A 162 -3.12 -2.73 -6.01
N GLY A 163 -3.16 -4.07 -6.16
CA GLY A 163 -3.51 -4.69 -7.43
C GLY A 163 -4.94 -4.40 -7.86
N LEU A 164 -5.89 -4.44 -6.93
CA LEU A 164 -7.30 -4.11 -7.20
C LEU A 164 -7.47 -2.64 -7.55
N GLU A 165 -6.81 -1.73 -6.84
CA GLU A 165 -6.83 -0.29 -7.12
C GLU A 165 -6.18 0.02 -8.47
N MET A 166 -5.07 -0.64 -8.82
CA MET A 166 -4.41 -0.48 -10.14
C MET A 166 -5.24 -1.05 -11.29
N MET A 167 -5.88 -2.19 -11.08
CA MET A 167 -6.82 -2.78 -12.04
C MET A 167 -7.97 -1.80 -12.34
N GLU A 168 -8.56 -1.21 -11.32
CA GLU A 168 -9.61 -0.21 -11.45
C GLU A 168 -9.09 1.06 -12.14
N ALA A 169 -7.89 1.54 -11.78
CA ALA A 169 -7.27 2.71 -12.39
C ALA A 169 -7.06 2.55 -13.92
N PHE A 170 -6.62 1.39 -14.38
CA PHE A 170 -6.50 1.10 -15.81
C PHE A 170 -7.87 1.02 -16.49
N HIS A 171 -8.83 0.34 -15.86
CA HIS A 171 -10.19 0.25 -16.39
C HIS A 171 -10.83 1.65 -16.55
N GLN A 172 -10.68 2.55 -15.59
CA GLN A 172 -11.18 3.93 -15.66
C GLN A 172 -10.57 4.74 -16.79
N ARG A 173 -9.34 4.41 -17.20
CA ARG A 173 -8.69 4.99 -18.37
C ARG A 173 -9.12 4.34 -19.70
N GLY A 174 -10.02 3.37 -19.67
CA GLY A 174 -10.48 2.64 -20.86
C GLY A 174 -9.47 1.62 -21.38
N ILE A 175 -8.47 1.24 -20.59
CA ILE A 175 -7.47 0.24 -20.93
C ILE A 175 -8.04 -1.14 -20.59
N LYS A 176 -8.05 -2.08 -21.54
CA LYS A 176 -8.44 -3.46 -21.28
C LYS A 176 -7.52 -4.04 -20.19
N THR A 177 -8.10 -4.69 -19.19
CA THR A 177 -7.33 -5.11 -18.01
C THR A 177 -7.48 -6.60 -17.72
N THR A 178 -6.35 -7.25 -17.42
CA THR A 178 -6.29 -8.61 -16.87
C THR A 178 -5.72 -8.54 -15.46
N LEU A 179 -6.35 -9.23 -14.50
CA LEU A 179 -5.84 -9.41 -13.14
C LEU A 179 -5.48 -10.87 -12.90
N ILE A 180 -4.23 -11.12 -12.54
CA ILE A 180 -3.68 -12.45 -12.22
C ILE A 180 -3.45 -12.54 -10.72
N GLU A 181 -3.95 -13.59 -10.08
CA GLU A 181 -3.72 -13.88 -8.66
C GLU A 181 -3.38 -15.35 -8.47
N GLN A 182 -2.27 -15.62 -7.79
CA GLN A 182 -1.81 -16.98 -7.48
C GLN A 182 -2.74 -17.71 -6.52
N ALA A 183 -3.35 -17.00 -5.59
CA ALA A 183 -4.36 -17.57 -4.71
C ALA A 183 -5.67 -17.80 -5.49
N ASN A 184 -6.53 -18.68 -4.93
CA ASN A 184 -7.87 -18.94 -5.50
C ASN A 184 -8.88 -17.81 -5.20
N GLN A 185 -8.42 -16.67 -4.70
CA GLN A 185 -9.24 -15.50 -4.43
C GLN A 185 -8.39 -14.22 -4.40
N VAL A 186 -9.00 -13.08 -4.73
CA VAL A 186 -8.46 -11.75 -4.41
C VAL A 186 -8.72 -11.40 -2.94
N MET A 187 -8.06 -10.36 -2.43
CA MET A 187 -8.23 -9.85 -1.05
C MET A 187 -8.21 -10.97 -0.01
N THR A 188 -7.06 -11.60 0.17
CA THR A 188 -6.89 -12.68 1.15
C THR A 188 -7.13 -12.25 2.61
N SER A 189 -7.32 -10.97 2.87
CA SER A 189 -7.76 -10.43 4.16
C SER A 189 -9.21 -10.77 4.51
N VAL A 190 -10.06 -11.05 3.51
CA VAL A 190 -11.42 -11.58 3.71
C VAL A 190 -11.51 -13.06 3.40
N ASP A 191 -12.57 -13.72 3.84
CA ASP A 191 -12.81 -15.12 3.55
C ASP A 191 -13.37 -15.34 2.14
N LYS A 192 -13.29 -16.59 1.65
CA LYS A 192 -13.55 -16.96 0.25
C LYS A 192 -14.94 -16.53 -0.24
N GLU A 193 -15.97 -16.73 0.58
CA GLU A 193 -17.34 -16.37 0.22
C GLU A 193 -17.55 -14.86 0.17
N MET A 194 -16.84 -14.10 1.00
CA MET A 194 -16.87 -12.64 0.95
C MET A 194 -16.09 -12.10 -0.27
N ALA A 195 -14.98 -12.76 -0.63
CA ALA A 195 -14.25 -12.47 -1.87
C ALA A 195 -15.07 -12.79 -3.13
N GLY A 196 -16.03 -13.70 -3.05
CA GLY A 196 -16.92 -14.05 -4.17
C GLY A 196 -17.68 -12.86 -4.75
N PHE A 197 -18.15 -11.94 -3.89
CA PHE A 197 -18.81 -10.70 -4.33
C PHE A 197 -17.87 -9.81 -5.14
N ILE A 198 -16.59 -9.76 -4.74
CA ILE A 198 -15.56 -8.98 -5.45
C ILE A 198 -15.27 -9.62 -6.82
N HIS A 199 -15.15 -10.95 -6.87
CA HIS A 199 -14.92 -11.66 -8.12
C HIS A 199 -16.05 -11.44 -9.13
N GLU A 200 -17.29 -11.43 -8.66
CA GLU A 200 -18.46 -11.16 -9.48
C GLU A 200 -18.43 -9.72 -10.02
N GLU A 201 -18.15 -8.73 -9.17
CA GLU A 201 -18.03 -7.34 -9.58
C GLU A 201 -16.94 -7.14 -10.62
N ILE A 202 -15.75 -7.68 -10.42
CA ILE A 202 -14.61 -7.60 -11.36
C ILE A 202 -15.01 -8.16 -12.74
N ARG A 203 -15.68 -9.32 -12.76
CA ARG A 203 -16.14 -9.94 -14.02
C ARG A 203 -17.26 -9.16 -14.69
N ASN A 204 -18.19 -8.59 -13.92
CA ASN A 204 -19.26 -7.75 -14.43
C ASN A 204 -18.75 -6.48 -15.10
N GLN A 205 -17.58 -5.96 -14.65
CA GLN A 205 -16.88 -4.85 -15.29
C GLN A 205 -16.08 -5.28 -16.57
N GLY A 206 -16.14 -6.55 -16.95
CA GLY A 206 -15.48 -7.06 -18.17
C GLY A 206 -13.98 -7.30 -18.04
N ILE A 207 -13.46 -7.36 -16.81
CA ILE A 207 -12.06 -7.63 -16.54
C ILE A 207 -11.78 -9.14 -16.59
N ASP A 208 -10.69 -9.54 -17.22
CA ASP A 208 -10.21 -10.92 -17.25
C ASP A 208 -9.55 -11.26 -15.89
N LEU A 209 -10.33 -11.91 -15.00
CA LEU A 209 -9.88 -12.32 -13.68
C LEU A 209 -9.37 -13.76 -13.70
N ARG A 210 -8.08 -13.95 -13.52
CA ARG A 210 -7.40 -15.26 -13.48
C ARG A 210 -6.92 -15.57 -12.06
N LEU A 211 -7.57 -16.52 -11.42
CA LEU A 211 -7.27 -16.98 -10.06
C LEU A 211 -6.58 -18.35 -10.10
N GLY A 212 -5.75 -18.63 -9.10
CA GLY A 212 -5.01 -19.89 -8.98
C GLY A 212 -3.89 -20.04 -9.99
N VAL A 213 -3.45 -18.95 -10.62
CA VAL A 213 -2.37 -18.94 -11.61
C VAL A 213 -1.29 -17.91 -11.23
N ALA A 214 -0.05 -18.27 -11.52
CA ALA A 214 1.11 -17.44 -11.25
C ALA A 214 1.84 -17.05 -12.53
N LEU A 215 2.44 -15.86 -12.55
CA LEU A 215 3.34 -15.44 -13.62
C LEU A 215 4.67 -16.21 -13.50
N GLU A 216 5.11 -16.86 -14.57
CA GLU A 216 6.39 -17.60 -14.62
C GLU A 216 7.48 -16.85 -15.35
N SER A 217 7.16 -16.14 -16.43
CA SER A 217 8.15 -15.37 -17.18
C SER A 217 7.52 -14.20 -17.92
N VAL A 218 8.35 -13.21 -18.23
CA VAL A 218 8.02 -12.04 -19.03
C VAL A 218 9.01 -11.98 -20.19
N GLN A 219 8.52 -11.89 -21.43
CA GLN A 219 9.34 -11.71 -22.62
C GLN A 219 8.97 -10.38 -23.28
N HIS A 220 9.95 -9.53 -23.52
CA HIS A 220 9.76 -8.30 -24.28
C HIS A 220 9.71 -8.59 -25.77
N ILE A 221 8.70 -8.05 -26.45
CA ILE A 221 8.52 -8.13 -27.90
C ILE A 221 8.68 -6.71 -28.46
N PRO A 222 9.82 -6.40 -29.09
CA PRO A 222 10.03 -5.08 -29.67
C PRO A 222 9.05 -4.81 -30.82
N ASN A 223 8.56 -3.58 -30.95
CA ASN A 223 7.82 -3.16 -32.12
C ASN A 223 8.77 -2.80 -33.25
N ASP A 224 8.83 -3.63 -34.31
CA ASP A 224 9.68 -3.44 -35.50
C ASP A 224 9.29 -2.22 -36.37
N HIS A 225 8.20 -1.52 -36.05
CA HIS A 225 7.63 -0.47 -36.89
C HIS A 225 8.04 0.96 -36.56
N ILE A 226 8.92 1.19 -35.57
CA ILE A 226 9.49 2.52 -35.33
C ILE A 226 10.90 2.56 -35.92
N SER A 227 10.99 2.56 -37.24
CA SER A 227 12.17 3.04 -37.93
C SER A 227 12.17 4.57 -37.90
N THR A 228 13.26 5.14 -37.38
CA THR A 228 13.66 6.55 -37.54
C THR A 228 12.78 7.60 -36.85
N LEU A 229 12.87 7.69 -35.54
CA LEU A 229 12.83 9.00 -34.90
C LEU A 229 14.22 9.62 -35.07
N GLU A 230 14.24 10.89 -35.45
CA GLU A 230 15.45 11.64 -35.76
C GLU A 230 16.44 11.57 -34.60
N SER A 231 17.70 11.40 -34.92
CA SER A 231 18.84 11.37 -34.03
C SER A 231 18.84 12.58 -33.07
N GLY A 232 18.39 12.41 -31.84
CA GLY A 232 18.41 13.47 -30.83
C GLY A 232 17.56 13.27 -29.59
N GLU A 233 16.74 12.24 -29.52
CA GLU A 233 15.99 11.95 -28.29
C GLU A 233 16.71 10.88 -27.46
N ASP A 234 16.75 11.08 -26.14
CA ASP A 234 17.50 10.28 -25.16
C ASP A 234 17.32 8.77 -25.36
N GLU A 235 18.40 8.00 -25.22
CA GLU A 235 18.41 6.51 -25.27
C GLU A 235 17.37 5.86 -24.36
N ALA A 236 16.92 6.57 -23.32
CA ALA A 236 15.84 6.13 -22.42
C ALA A 236 14.47 6.00 -23.13
N HIS A 237 14.24 6.68 -24.26
CA HIS A 237 12.98 6.63 -25.00
C HIS A 237 12.86 5.41 -25.92
N GLN A 238 13.97 4.83 -26.35
CA GLN A 238 13.98 3.67 -27.26
C GLN A 238 13.54 2.36 -26.58
N HIS A 239 13.62 2.29 -25.24
CA HIS A 239 13.33 1.06 -24.48
C HIS A 239 11.87 0.91 -24.03
N LEU A 240 11.03 1.94 -24.22
CA LEU A 240 9.61 1.88 -23.81
C LEU A 240 8.67 1.31 -24.89
N ASN A 241 9.16 1.07 -26.12
CA ASN A 241 8.35 0.60 -27.22
C ASN A 241 8.33 -0.93 -27.30
N GLY A 242 7.13 -1.50 -27.37
CA GLY A 242 6.93 -2.92 -27.49
C GLY A 242 5.76 -3.43 -26.65
N GLU A 243 5.62 -4.74 -26.68
CA GLU A 243 4.64 -5.49 -25.89
C GLU A 243 5.37 -6.50 -25.01
N LEU A 244 4.64 -7.09 -24.08
CA LEU A 244 5.13 -8.16 -23.22
C LEU A 244 4.32 -9.42 -23.48
N ASP A 245 4.99 -10.54 -23.70
CA ASP A 245 4.41 -11.87 -23.62
C ASP A 245 4.62 -12.44 -22.23
N LEU A 246 3.54 -12.66 -21.51
CA LEU A 246 3.52 -13.21 -20.16
C LEU A 246 3.20 -14.71 -20.24
N THR A 247 4.07 -15.54 -19.67
CA THR A 247 3.82 -16.98 -19.53
C THR A 247 3.35 -17.28 -18.11
N LEU A 248 2.25 -18.03 -17.99
CA LEU A 248 1.67 -18.44 -16.73
C LEU A 248 2.02 -19.91 -16.41
N ASN A 249 1.99 -20.27 -15.12
CA ASN A 249 2.33 -21.62 -14.62
C ASN A 249 1.39 -22.75 -15.11
N ASN A 250 0.25 -22.41 -15.72
CA ASN A 250 -0.66 -23.36 -16.35
C ASN A 250 -0.40 -23.53 -17.87
N GLY A 251 0.62 -22.85 -18.41
CA GLY A 251 0.99 -22.86 -19.82
C GLY A 251 0.26 -21.83 -20.69
N ASP A 252 -0.66 -21.05 -20.14
CA ASP A 252 -1.30 -19.94 -20.86
C ASP A 252 -0.30 -18.81 -21.12
N THR A 253 -0.55 -18.05 -22.17
CA THR A 253 0.18 -16.82 -22.48
C THR A 253 -0.78 -15.63 -22.53
N ILE A 254 -0.29 -14.46 -22.13
CA ILE A 254 -1.02 -13.19 -22.20
C ILE A 254 -0.12 -12.17 -22.85
N ARG A 255 -0.59 -11.50 -23.89
CA ARG A 255 0.07 -10.34 -24.48
C ARG A 255 -0.47 -9.06 -23.85
N THR A 256 0.43 -8.16 -23.44
CA THR A 256 0.08 -6.92 -22.74
C THR A 256 1.10 -5.81 -23.03
N ASP A 257 0.66 -4.56 -22.96
CA ASP A 257 1.50 -3.38 -23.24
C ASP A 257 2.16 -2.83 -21.99
N ILE A 258 1.58 -3.13 -20.82
CA ILE A 258 2.11 -2.70 -19.53
C ILE A 258 1.80 -3.75 -18.45
N LEU A 259 2.76 -3.99 -17.59
CA LEU A 259 2.66 -4.94 -16.46
C LEU A 259 2.86 -4.22 -15.13
N ILE A 260 1.95 -4.41 -14.18
CA ILE A 260 2.12 -4.02 -12.79
C ILE A 260 2.24 -5.26 -11.92
N TYR A 261 3.31 -5.37 -11.14
CA TYR A 261 3.38 -6.36 -10.05
C TYR A 261 3.12 -5.68 -8.70
N ALA A 262 2.07 -6.14 -8.02
CA ALA A 262 1.57 -5.60 -6.76
C ALA A 262 1.87 -6.57 -5.62
N VAL A 263 3.13 -6.65 -5.19
CA VAL A 263 3.57 -7.52 -4.09
C VAL A 263 3.77 -6.71 -2.82
N GLY A 264 3.24 -7.26 -1.72
CA GLY A 264 2.93 -6.57 -0.49
C GLY A 264 4.07 -6.01 0.35
N ASP A 265 3.66 -5.18 1.31
CA ASP A 265 4.47 -4.62 2.41
C ASP A 265 4.45 -5.56 3.62
N ALA A 266 5.52 -5.55 4.43
CA ALA A 266 5.60 -6.36 5.63
C ALA A 266 6.24 -5.59 6.80
N ILE A 267 5.45 -5.34 7.85
CA ILE A 267 5.94 -5.05 9.21
C ILE A 267 5.28 -6.06 10.14
N GLU A 268 6.09 -6.81 10.90
CA GLU A 268 5.58 -7.73 11.90
C GLU A 268 5.08 -6.95 13.12
N GLU A 269 3.84 -7.20 13.50
CA GLU A 269 3.16 -6.57 14.65
C GLU A 269 2.44 -7.64 15.48
N ARG A 270 2.05 -7.27 16.69
CA ARG A 270 1.21 -8.12 17.53
C ARG A 270 -0.25 -7.86 17.23
N ASP A 271 -0.97 -8.94 16.89
CA ASP A 271 -2.42 -8.89 16.78
C ASP A 271 -3.07 -8.60 18.14
N PHE A 272 -3.99 -7.66 18.16
CA PHE A 272 -4.64 -7.22 19.40
C PHE A 272 -5.56 -8.28 20.00
N ILE A 273 -6.19 -9.10 19.14
CA ILE A 273 -7.23 -10.09 19.54
C ILE A 273 -6.60 -11.39 20.02
N THR A 274 -5.72 -11.95 19.20
CA THR A 274 -5.13 -13.27 19.45
C THR A 274 -3.78 -13.22 20.17
N GLY A 275 -3.10 -12.08 20.13
CA GLY A 275 -1.75 -11.90 20.66
C GLY A 275 -0.64 -12.51 19.81
N PHE A 276 -0.96 -13.16 18.68
CA PHE A 276 0.02 -13.73 17.76
C PHE A 276 0.71 -12.63 16.92
N GLN A 277 1.86 -12.99 16.36
CA GLN A 277 2.55 -12.11 15.41
C GLN A 277 1.80 -12.09 14.08
N THR A 278 1.61 -10.89 13.54
CA THR A 278 0.89 -10.67 12.28
C THR A 278 1.53 -9.55 11.47
N LEU A 279 1.13 -9.42 10.22
CA LEU A 279 1.59 -8.36 9.32
C LEU A 279 0.42 -7.44 9.00
N VAL A 280 0.53 -6.16 9.41
CA VAL A 280 -0.51 -5.15 9.17
C VAL A 280 0.10 -3.88 8.59
N PRO A 281 0.37 -3.84 7.28
CA PRO A 281 1.04 -2.71 6.61
C PRO A 281 0.07 -1.54 6.37
N LEU A 282 -0.46 -0.95 7.45
CA LEU A 282 -1.40 0.15 7.40
C LEU A 282 -0.83 1.45 8.00
N ALA A 283 -1.18 2.58 7.41
CA ALA A 283 -0.77 3.90 7.88
C ALA A 283 -1.32 4.25 9.29
N GLY A 284 -2.49 3.74 9.64
CA GLY A 284 -3.12 3.96 10.96
C GLY A 284 -2.24 3.47 12.12
N PRO A 285 -1.85 2.18 12.16
CA PRO A 285 -0.89 1.64 13.13
C PRO A 285 0.45 2.39 13.11
N ALA A 286 1.06 2.61 11.94
CA ALA A 286 2.32 3.31 11.82
C ALA A 286 2.28 4.73 12.42
N ASN A 287 1.21 5.49 12.17
CA ASN A 287 0.99 6.81 12.75
C ASN A 287 0.84 6.76 14.28
N ARG A 288 0.15 5.75 14.80
CA ARG A 288 -0.03 5.55 16.25
C ARG A 288 1.29 5.22 16.92
N GLN A 289 2.03 4.28 16.37
CA GLN A 289 3.36 3.87 16.85
C GLN A 289 4.36 5.03 16.82
N GLY A 290 4.39 5.82 15.74
CA GLY A 290 5.24 7.01 15.64
C GLY A 290 4.94 8.04 16.75
N ARG A 291 3.66 8.29 17.05
CA ARG A 291 3.27 9.19 18.16
C ARG A 291 3.69 8.64 19.52
N MET A 292 3.46 7.33 19.76
CA MET A 292 3.85 6.69 21.02
C MET A 292 5.37 6.68 21.22
N ALA A 293 6.13 6.43 20.16
CA ALA A 293 7.59 6.51 20.21
C ALA A 293 8.05 7.93 20.61
N ALA A 294 7.44 8.97 20.04
CA ALA A 294 7.73 10.35 20.44
C ALA A 294 7.34 10.64 21.89
N ASP A 295 6.19 10.14 22.36
CA ASP A 295 5.78 10.23 23.76
C ASP A 295 6.81 9.60 24.69
N ASN A 296 7.29 8.39 24.38
CA ASN A 296 8.27 7.66 25.19
C ASN A 296 9.66 8.32 25.19
N MET A 297 10.12 8.80 24.03
CA MET A 297 11.39 9.53 23.93
C MET A 297 11.40 10.80 24.80
N LEU A 298 10.24 11.42 25.02
CA LEU A 298 10.09 12.67 25.77
C LEU A 298 9.49 12.48 27.18
N GLY A 299 9.67 11.25 27.74
CA GLY A 299 9.46 10.99 29.18
C GLY A 299 8.09 10.45 29.56
N ARG A 300 7.24 10.09 28.58
CA ARG A 300 6.04 9.29 28.84
C ARG A 300 6.35 7.80 28.83
N SER A 301 5.42 6.98 29.33
CA SER A 301 5.55 5.53 29.34
C SER A 301 4.28 4.92 28.73
N GLU A 302 4.25 4.87 27.41
CA GLU A 302 3.14 4.30 26.65
C GLU A 302 3.51 2.91 26.11
N THR A 303 2.56 1.99 26.13
CA THR A 303 2.75 0.63 25.59
C THR A 303 1.81 0.40 24.40
N TYR A 304 2.35 -0.06 23.29
CA TYR A 304 1.55 -0.42 22.14
C TYR A 304 0.80 -1.72 22.40
N ARG A 305 -0.52 -1.68 22.29
CA ARG A 305 -1.39 -2.83 22.60
C ARG A 305 -1.59 -3.77 21.42
N GLY A 306 -1.04 -3.45 20.26
CA GLY A 306 -1.26 -4.18 19.01
C GLY A 306 -2.27 -3.51 18.09
N THR A 307 -2.64 -4.22 17.03
CA THR A 307 -3.59 -3.74 16.02
C THR A 307 -4.59 -4.83 15.67
N GLN A 308 -5.81 -4.43 15.29
CA GLN A 308 -6.85 -5.33 14.78
C GLN A 308 -6.82 -5.47 13.25
N GLY A 309 -5.99 -4.69 12.56
CA GLY A 309 -5.92 -4.74 11.10
C GLY A 309 -7.18 -4.25 10.39
N THR A 310 -7.95 -3.33 10.99
CA THR A 310 -9.14 -2.78 10.35
C THR A 310 -8.77 -2.07 9.05
N ALA A 311 -9.36 -2.52 7.95
CA ALA A 311 -9.11 -2.03 6.60
C ALA A 311 -10.38 -1.96 5.78
N ILE A 312 -10.42 -1.02 4.85
CA ILE A 312 -11.48 -0.88 3.85
C ILE A 312 -10.84 -0.60 2.50
N CYS A 313 -11.41 -1.19 1.46
CA CYS A 313 -11.03 -0.95 0.06
C CYS A 313 -12.30 -0.78 -0.76
N LYS A 314 -12.25 0.08 -1.75
CA LYS A 314 -13.27 0.18 -2.78
C LYS A 314 -12.83 -0.62 -4.00
N VAL A 315 -13.74 -1.39 -4.56
CA VAL A 315 -13.55 -2.13 -5.82
C VAL A 315 -14.76 -1.81 -6.70
N PHE A 316 -14.59 -0.89 -7.62
CA PHE A 316 -15.67 -0.25 -8.38
C PHE A 316 -16.75 0.34 -7.44
N ASP A 317 -17.98 -0.16 -7.54
CA ASP A 317 -19.07 0.28 -6.68
C ASP A 317 -19.10 -0.40 -5.31
N LEU A 318 -18.36 -1.50 -5.12
CA LEU A 318 -18.33 -2.21 -3.85
C LEU A 318 -17.33 -1.62 -2.88
N ALA A 319 -17.73 -1.41 -1.64
CA ALA A 319 -16.84 -1.29 -0.49
C ALA A 319 -16.64 -2.67 0.15
N VAL A 320 -15.41 -3.03 0.45
CA VAL A 320 -15.02 -4.26 1.13
C VAL A 320 -14.23 -3.90 2.37
N ALA A 321 -14.69 -4.32 3.53
CA ALA A 321 -14.02 -3.99 4.78
C ALA A 321 -13.87 -5.22 5.67
N SER A 322 -12.81 -5.22 6.48
CA SER A 322 -12.56 -6.25 7.47
C SER A 322 -11.92 -5.66 8.73
N THR A 323 -12.15 -6.32 9.86
CA THR A 323 -11.48 -6.04 11.12
C THR A 323 -11.23 -7.35 11.86
N GLY A 324 -10.13 -7.44 12.60
CA GLY A 324 -9.75 -8.65 13.32
C GLY A 324 -9.32 -9.79 12.40
N GLN A 325 -9.56 -11.01 12.85
CA GLN A 325 -9.13 -12.24 12.20
C GLN A 325 -10.12 -12.75 11.16
N ASN A 326 -9.63 -13.46 10.15
CA ASN A 326 -10.45 -14.26 9.25
C ASN A 326 -10.37 -15.76 9.60
N GLU A 327 -11.19 -16.60 8.96
CA GLU A 327 -11.20 -18.04 9.24
C GLU A 327 -9.84 -18.70 9.03
N LYS A 328 -9.11 -18.31 7.97
CA LYS A 328 -7.79 -18.88 7.66
C LYS A 328 -6.77 -18.63 8.77
N GLN A 329 -6.83 -17.45 9.38
CA GLN A 329 -5.95 -17.07 10.49
C GLN A 329 -6.33 -17.86 11.76
N LEU A 330 -7.62 -17.93 12.11
CA LEU A 330 -8.10 -18.69 13.26
C LEU A 330 -7.77 -20.19 13.13
N GLN A 331 -7.97 -20.76 11.94
CA GLN A 331 -7.63 -22.16 11.64
C GLN A 331 -6.13 -22.42 11.76
N ARG A 332 -5.30 -21.53 11.20
CA ARG A 332 -3.83 -21.62 11.32
C ARG A 332 -3.38 -21.61 12.78
N ASP A 333 -4.01 -20.75 13.57
CA ASP A 333 -3.66 -20.52 14.96
C ASP A 333 -4.33 -21.53 15.93
N GLY A 334 -5.16 -22.45 15.40
CA GLY A 334 -5.83 -23.51 16.16
C GLY A 334 -6.89 -22.99 17.13
N ILE A 335 -7.53 -21.85 16.78
CA ILE A 335 -8.57 -21.21 17.60
C ILE A 335 -9.94 -21.70 17.12
N ASP A 336 -10.74 -22.25 18.03
CA ASP A 336 -12.12 -22.63 17.76
C ASP A 336 -12.99 -21.37 17.61
N TYR A 337 -13.88 -21.37 16.62
CA TYR A 337 -14.76 -20.24 16.33
C TYR A 337 -16.10 -20.70 15.75
N GLU A 338 -17.11 -19.88 15.97
CA GLU A 338 -18.38 -19.92 15.26
C GLU A 338 -18.51 -18.72 14.33
N LYS A 339 -19.42 -18.82 13.36
CA LYS A 339 -19.64 -17.76 12.37
C LYS A 339 -21.10 -17.52 12.10
N VAL A 340 -21.42 -16.26 11.83
CA VAL A 340 -22.75 -15.83 11.42
C VAL A 340 -22.67 -14.95 10.17
N TYR A 341 -23.63 -15.13 9.29
CA TYR A 341 -23.82 -14.29 8.09
C TYR A 341 -25.14 -13.54 8.20
N VAL A 342 -25.09 -12.26 7.82
CA VAL A 342 -26.27 -11.40 7.75
C VAL A 342 -26.24 -10.63 6.43
N HIS A 343 -27.32 -10.68 5.69
CA HIS A 343 -27.53 -9.90 4.48
C HIS A 343 -28.65 -8.89 4.77
N THR A 344 -28.28 -7.64 5.01
CA THR A 344 -29.19 -6.60 5.46
C THR A 344 -29.13 -5.39 4.54
N ALA A 345 -30.15 -4.53 4.60
CA ALA A 345 -30.12 -3.27 3.88
C ALA A 345 -29.12 -2.28 4.54
N SER A 346 -28.51 -1.41 3.74
CA SER A 346 -27.62 -0.35 4.19
C SER A 346 -28.31 0.63 5.15
N HIS A 347 -29.59 0.85 4.93
CA HIS A 347 -30.53 1.58 5.79
C HIS A 347 -31.94 0.98 5.65
N ALA A 348 -32.96 1.63 6.23
CA ALA A 348 -34.35 1.16 6.16
C ALA A 348 -34.80 0.96 4.70
N SER A 349 -35.22 -0.27 4.37
CA SER A 349 -35.49 -0.70 2.99
C SER A 349 -36.60 0.07 2.27
N TYR A 350 -37.49 0.72 3.02
CA TYR A 350 -38.54 1.59 2.47
C TYR A 350 -38.02 2.97 2.03
N TYR A 351 -36.81 3.36 2.45
CA TYR A 351 -36.22 4.62 2.04
C TYR A 351 -35.41 4.41 0.74
N PRO A 352 -35.52 5.33 -0.25
CA PRO A 352 -34.84 5.15 -1.53
C PRO A 352 -33.31 5.03 -1.42
N GLY A 353 -32.73 4.18 -2.24
CA GLY A 353 -31.27 3.98 -2.29
C GLY A 353 -30.74 2.93 -1.31
N ALA A 354 -31.63 2.14 -0.68
CA ALA A 354 -31.19 1.03 0.16
C ALA A 354 -30.49 -0.06 -0.67
N GLU A 355 -29.25 -0.36 -0.32
CA GLU A 355 -28.41 -1.38 -0.95
C GLU A 355 -28.15 -2.54 0.03
N THR A 356 -27.91 -3.73 -0.50
CA THR A 356 -27.59 -4.88 0.35
C THR A 356 -26.17 -4.81 0.86
N VAL A 357 -25.99 -5.04 2.16
CA VAL A 357 -24.70 -5.27 2.82
C VAL A 357 -24.64 -6.72 3.28
N SER A 358 -23.68 -7.46 2.75
CA SER A 358 -23.33 -8.81 3.22
C SER A 358 -22.30 -8.68 4.33
N PHE A 359 -22.63 -9.23 5.49
CA PHE A 359 -21.82 -9.13 6.71
C PHE A 359 -21.54 -10.52 7.25
N LYS A 360 -20.29 -10.75 7.65
CA LYS A 360 -19.84 -11.96 8.31
C LYS A 360 -19.15 -11.60 9.62
N MET A 361 -19.42 -12.34 10.67
CA MET A 361 -18.77 -12.20 11.97
C MET A 361 -18.27 -13.56 12.46
N LEU A 362 -17.08 -13.57 13.04
CA LEU A 362 -16.43 -14.71 13.68
C LEU A 362 -16.32 -14.42 15.16
N PHE A 363 -16.69 -15.41 16.00
CA PHE A 363 -16.72 -15.23 17.45
C PHE A 363 -16.40 -16.51 18.19
N ASP A 364 -15.99 -16.38 19.42
CA ASP A 364 -15.76 -17.47 20.37
C ASP A 364 -17.09 -18.11 20.77
N PRO A 365 -17.29 -19.43 20.59
CA PRO A 365 -18.53 -20.10 20.90
C PRO A 365 -18.87 -20.13 22.40
N GLU A 366 -17.88 -20.01 23.29
CA GLU A 366 -18.07 -20.07 24.74
C GLU A 366 -18.30 -18.68 25.35
N SER A 367 -17.46 -17.72 25.02
CA SER A 367 -17.50 -16.38 25.62
C SER A 367 -18.31 -15.37 24.81
N GLY A 368 -18.54 -15.63 23.51
CA GLY A 368 -19.13 -14.68 22.58
C GLY A 368 -18.20 -13.54 22.16
N ASN A 369 -16.93 -13.57 22.53
CA ASN A 369 -15.97 -12.55 22.12
C ASN A 369 -15.78 -12.56 20.60
N ILE A 370 -15.79 -11.37 19.99
CA ILE A 370 -15.64 -11.22 18.53
C ILE A 370 -14.17 -11.36 18.17
N PHE A 371 -13.86 -12.30 17.27
CA PHE A 371 -12.54 -12.47 16.69
C PHE A 371 -12.33 -11.61 15.44
N GLY A 372 -13.39 -11.44 14.64
CA GLY A 372 -13.31 -10.63 13.43
C GLY A 372 -14.64 -10.45 12.73
N ALA A 373 -14.67 -9.47 11.85
CA ALA A 373 -15.82 -9.18 11.02
C ALA A 373 -15.41 -8.75 9.62
N GLN A 374 -16.27 -9.05 8.64
CA GLN A 374 -16.09 -8.72 7.23
C GLN A 374 -17.41 -8.20 6.67
N ALA A 375 -17.35 -7.19 5.82
CA ALA A 375 -18.53 -6.64 5.19
C ALA A 375 -18.25 -6.28 3.73
N VAL A 376 -19.24 -6.53 2.85
CA VAL A 376 -19.20 -6.18 1.44
C VAL A 376 -20.56 -5.59 1.05
N GLY A 377 -20.55 -4.48 0.31
CA GLY A 377 -21.75 -3.81 -0.18
C GLY A 377 -21.44 -2.47 -0.83
N LYS A 378 -22.42 -1.85 -1.44
CA LYS A 378 -22.23 -0.54 -2.11
C LYS A 378 -22.27 0.63 -1.14
N ASP A 379 -22.99 0.52 -0.04
CA ASP A 379 -23.16 1.60 0.94
C ASP A 379 -23.22 1.07 2.37
N GLY A 380 -22.75 1.85 3.35
CA GLY A 380 -22.85 1.58 4.78
C GLY A 380 -21.93 0.48 5.33
N VAL A 381 -20.96 0.00 4.56
CA VAL A 381 -19.95 -1.00 4.96
C VAL A 381 -19.02 -0.43 6.01
N ASP A 382 -18.51 0.77 5.78
CA ASP A 382 -17.58 1.51 6.65
C ASP A 382 -18.10 1.64 8.08
N LYS A 383 -19.34 2.16 8.24
CA LYS A 383 -19.98 2.38 9.54
C LYS A 383 -20.16 1.09 10.34
N ARG A 384 -20.46 -0.02 9.65
CA ARG A 384 -20.67 -1.31 10.31
C ARG A 384 -19.36 -1.90 10.81
N ILE A 385 -18.32 -1.83 10.00
CA ILE A 385 -16.99 -2.32 10.39
C ILE A 385 -16.41 -1.43 11.50
N ASP A 386 -16.62 -0.12 11.47
CA ASP A 386 -16.15 0.78 12.55
C ASP A 386 -16.77 0.42 13.90
N VAL A 387 -18.06 0.09 13.92
CA VAL A 387 -18.74 -0.38 15.15
C VAL A 387 -18.15 -1.69 15.66
N MET A 388 -17.76 -2.60 14.75
CA MET A 388 -17.16 -3.88 15.13
C MET A 388 -15.70 -3.76 15.55
N ALA A 389 -15.03 -2.69 15.15
CA ALA A 389 -13.61 -2.43 15.47
C ALA A 389 -13.40 -1.73 16.83
N VAL A 390 -14.46 -1.30 17.51
CA VAL A 390 -14.44 -0.64 18.83
C VAL A 390 -14.72 -1.64 19.94
#